data_36d4353ffc04e19e9425c935b112db84
#
_entry.id   36d4353ffc04e19e9425c935b112db84
#
_cell.length_a   1.000
_cell.length_b   1.000
_cell.length_c   1.000
_cell.angle_alpha   90.00
_cell.angle_beta   90.00
_cell.angle_gamma   90.00
#
_symmetry.space_group_name_H-M   'P 1'
#
loop_
_entity.id
_entity.type
_entity.pdbx_description
1 polymer ?
#
loop_
_entity_poly.entity_id
_entity_poly.type
_entity_poly.pdbx_seq_one_letter_code
_entity_poly.pdbx_strand_id
1 'polypeptide(L)'
;MRMIIIYIGEKINTIYCMWKNTVFCLTALTIISIGKAHGCDIAEDSTRIAVAGGSITEILYALGAQDKIIALDTTSNYPPEAKNLPSIGYVRNLSSEGLLSLNPTLVLGENDVGPPAVLNQLERTGIDIKIIEEKHSAIGILNKIKCIGEIINQEEKTGEFISSK
;
A
#
# COMPACT_ATOMS: atom_id res chain seq x y z
N MET A 1 36.18 59.76 -8.80
CA MET A 1 35.65 58.75 -9.69
C MET A 1 35.93 57.31 -9.26
N ARG A 2 37.08 57.00 -8.64
CA ARG A 2 37.38 55.64 -8.12
C ARG A 2 36.53 55.16 -6.94
N MET A 3 36.10 56.05 -6.03
CA MET A 3 35.30 55.69 -4.84
C MET A 3 33.87 55.26 -5.15
N ILE A 4 33.26 55.77 -6.22
CA ILE A 4 31.87 55.43 -6.60
C ILE A 4 31.79 54.02 -7.16
N ILE A 5 32.83 53.57 -7.89
CA ILE A 5 32.86 52.22 -8.51
C ILE A 5 32.99 51.14 -7.41
N ILE A 6 33.71 51.36 -6.34
CA ILE A 6 33.86 50.42 -5.21
C ILE A 6 32.57 50.29 -4.46
N TYR A 7 31.82 51.36 -4.22
CA TYR A 7 30.54 51.35 -3.50
C TYR A 7 29.44 50.64 -4.27
N ILE A 8 29.42 50.72 -5.60
CA ILE A 8 28.48 50.03 -6.45
C ILE A 8 28.79 48.51 -6.49
N GLY A 9 30.08 48.13 -6.52
CA GLY A 9 30.50 46.73 -6.52
C GLY A 9 30.10 45.97 -5.24
N GLU A 10 30.22 46.60 -4.06
CA GLU A 10 29.80 45.97 -2.79
C GLU A 10 28.27 45.79 -2.70
N LYS A 11 27.51 46.75 -3.16
CA LYS A 11 26.04 46.67 -3.17
C LYS A 11 25.53 45.56 -4.10
N ILE A 12 26.13 45.40 -5.26
CA ILE A 12 25.75 44.33 -6.22
C ILE A 12 26.06 42.95 -5.64
N ASN A 13 27.21 42.78 -4.98
CA ASN A 13 27.59 41.51 -4.39
C ASN A 13 26.70 41.11 -3.22
N THR A 14 26.22 42.08 -2.43
CA THR A 14 25.26 41.82 -1.34
C THR A 14 23.89 41.43 -1.85
N ILE A 15 23.40 42.05 -2.93
CA ILE A 15 22.13 41.73 -3.57
C ILE A 15 22.18 40.33 -4.21
N TYR A 16 23.31 39.98 -4.84
CA TYR A 16 23.51 38.67 -5.45
C TYR A 16 23.55 37.54 -4.41
N CYS A 17 24.17 37.79 -3.26
CA CYS A 17 24.24 36.86 -2.14
C CYS A 17 22.86 36.63 -1.49
N MET A 18 22.06 37.68 -1.33
CA MET A 18 20.69 37.61 -0.82
C MET A 18 19.75 36.87 -1.79
N TRP A 19 19.91 37.10 -3.09
CA TRP A 19 19.07 36.45 -4.10
C TRP A 19 19.38 34.96 -4.24
N LYS A 20 20.67 34.59 -4.14
CA LYS A 20 21.10 33.18 -4.18
C LYS A 20 20.59 32.36 -2.97
N ASN A 21 20.57 32.98 -1.78
CA ASN A 21 20.01 32.36 -0.57
C ASN A 21 18.48 32.25 -0.61
N THR A 22 17.78 33.24 -1.18
CA THR A 22 16.32 33.22 -1.27
C THR A 22 15.83 32.17 -2.30
N VAL A 23 16.54 32.03 -3.43
CA VAL A 23 16.23 31.01 -4.44
C VAL A 23 16.52 29.62 -3.90
N PHE A 24 17.58 29.43 -3.12
CA PHE A 24 17.90 28.13 -2.50
C PHE A 24 16.89 27.73 -1.42
N CYS A 25 16.34 28.69 -0.66
CA CYS A 25 15.27 28.42 0.30
C CYS A 25 13.91 28.10 -0.37
N LEU A 26 13.59 28.71 -1.50
CA LEU A 26 12.34 28.42 -2.21
C LEU A 26 12.33 27.04 -2.89
N THR A 27 13.48 26.53 -3.30
CA THR A 27 13.59 25.19 -3.91
C THR A 27 13.61 24.06 -2.89
N ALA A 28 13.93 24.34 -1.62
CA ALA A 28 13.94 23.35 -0.54
C ALA A 28 12.54 23.08 0.06
N LEU A 29 11.50 23.88 -0.29
CA LEU A 29 10.18 23.80 0.33
C LEU A 29 9.17 22.98 -0.50
N THR A 30 9.60 22.36 -1.61
CA THR A 30 8.77 21.42 -2.37
C THR A 30 9.15 19.97 -2.07
N ILE A 31 9.32 19.61 -0.80
CA ILE A 31 9.11 18.23 -0.38
C ILE A 31 7.60 18.05 -0.35
N ILE A 32 7.03 17.75 -1.51
CA ILE A 32 5.68 17.23 -1.63
C ILE A 32 5.68 16.00 -0.73
N SER A 33 5.00 16.09 0.41
CA SER A 33 4.53 14.92 1.12
C SER A 33 3.65 14.17 0.14
N ILE A 34 4.22 13.20 -0.57
CA ILE A 34 3.45 12.19 -1.28
C ILE A 34 2.69 11.49 -0.16
N GLY A 35 1.49 11.98 0.13
CA GLY A 35 0.56 11.25 0.98
C GLY A 35 0.51 9.85 0.40
N LYS A 36 0.72 8.84 1.23
CA LYS A 36 0.48 7.45 0.85
C LYS A 36 -0.96 7.41 0.33
N ALA A 37 -1.11 7.46 -0.97
CA ALA A 37 -2.36 7.06 -1.59
C ALA A 37 -2.52 5.59 -1.16
N HIS A 38 -3.52 5.30 -0.35
CA HIS A 38 -3.97 3.95 -0.10
C HIS A 38 -4.59 3.50 -1.42
N GLY A 39 -3.75 3.05 -2.31
CA GLY A 39 -4.04 2.66 -3.67
C GLY A 39 -3.52 1.25 -3.92
N CYS A 40 -3.75 0.77 -5.10
CA CYS A 40 -3.33 -0.53 -5.57
C CYS A 40 -1.81 -0.57 -5.87
N ASP A 41 -1.00 0.08 -5.01
CA ASP A 41 0.45 0.04 -5.18
C ASP A 41 0.97 -1.39 -4.99
N ILE A 42 1.92 -1.79 -5.83
CA ILE A 42 2.57 -3.10 -5.77
C ILE A 42 3.14 -3.32 -4.36
N ALA A 43 2.90 -4.49 -3.79
CA ALA A 43 3.48 -4.87 -2.52
C ALA A 43 5.00 -5.08 -2.66
N GLU A 44 5.76 -4.70 -1.64
CA GLU A 44 7.21 -4.93 -1.62
C GLU A 44 7.55 -6.42 -1.70
N ASP A 45 6.78 -7.25 -0.99
CA ASP A 45 6.87 -8.71 -1.04
C ASP A 45 5.49 -9.33 -0.86
N SER A 46 5.00 -10.03 -1.88
CA SER A 46 3.73 -10.74 -1.89
C SER A 46 3.89 -12.27 -1.83
N THR A 47 4.97 -12.77 -1.25
CA THR A 47 5.22 -14.23 -1.17
C THR A 47 4.49 -14.91 -0.03
N ARG A 48 4.14 -14.18 1.05
CA ARG A 48 3.47 -14.70 2.24
C ARG A 48 2.32 -13.80 2.65
N ILE A 49 1.15 -14.07 2.11
CA ILE A 49 -0.03 -13.21 2.25
C ILE A 49 -0.95 -13.74 3.36
N ALA A 50 -1.22 -12.90 4.36
CA ALA A 50 -2.34 -13.11 5.28
C ALA A 50 -3.55 -12.31 4.77
N VAL A 51 -4.70 -12.94 4.64
CA VAL A 51 -5.89 -12.34 4.03
C VAL A 51 -7.00 -12.19 5.05
N ALA A 52 -7.55 -10.98 5.14
CA ALA A 52 -8.70 -10.63 5.97
C ALA A 52 -9.84 -10.12 5.09
N GLY A 53 -10.62 -11.04 4.54
CA GLY A 53 -11.75 -10.76 3.66
C GLY A 53 -12.04 -11.89 2.68
N GLY A 54 -13.27 -12.42 2.72
CA GLY A 54 -13.66 -13.55 1.89
C GLY A 54 -13.55 -13.28 0.40
N SER A 55 -13.94 -12.08 -0.06
CA SER A 55 -13.91 -11.74 -1.48
C SER A 55 -12.45 -11.57 -1.99
N ILE A 56 -11.52 -11.12 -1.16
CA ILE A 56 -10.09 -11.06 -1.50
C ILE A 56 -9.56 -12.48 -1.68
N THR A 57 -9.92 -13.39 -0.77
CA THR A 57 -9.54 -14.81 -0.85
C THR A 57 -10.00 -15.42 -2.15
N GLU A 58 -11.28 -15.24 -2.52
CA GLU A 58 -11.83 -15.76 -3.77
C GLU A 58 -11.10 -15.22 -5.01
N ILE A 59 -10.78 -13.93 -5.01
CA ILE A 59 -10.03 -13.31 -6.12
C ILE A 59 -8.62 -13.88 -6.22
N LEU A 60 -7.90 -14.05 -5.12
CA LEU A 60 -6.55 -14.64 -5.13
C LEU A 60 -6.57 -16.08 -5.67
N TYR A 61 -7.57 -16.88 -5.30
CA TYR A 61 -7.76 -18.23 -5.87
C TYR A 61 -8.07 -18.16 -7.37
N ALA A 62 -8.94 -17.25 -7.78
CA ALA A 62 -9.31 -17.07 -9.20
C ALA A 62 -8.11 -16.61 -10.07
N LEU A 63 -7.19 -15.86 -9.51
CA LEU A 63 -5.94 -15.44 -10.15
C LEU A 63 -4.82 -16.49 -10.06
N GLY A 64 -5.08 -17.65 -9.41
CA GLY A 64 -4.08 -18.71 -9.24
C GLY A 64 -2.93 -18.33 -8.31
N ALA A 65 -3.22 -17.50 -7.29
CA ALA A 65 -2.25 -17.04 -6.31
C ALA A 65 -2.41 -17.72 -4.93
N GLN A 66 -3.15 -18.81 -4.84
CA GLN A 66 -3.42 -19.53 -3.60
C GLN A 66 -2.16 -19.99 -2.86
N ASP A 67 -1.11 -20.32 -3.57
CA ASP A 67 0.16 -20.79 -2.97
C ASP A 67 0.88 -19.71 -2.18
N LYS A 68 0.52 -18.44 -2.38
CA LYS A 68 1.05 -17.30 -1.63
C LYS A 68 0.30 -17.07 -0.32
N ILE A 69 -0.90 -17.64 -0.16
CA ILE A 69 -1.75 -17.43 1.01
C ILE A 69 -1.28 -18.33 2.15
N ILE A 70 -0.93 -17.71 3.28
CA ILE A 70 -0.46 -18.44 4.46
C ILE A 70 -1.48 -18.53 5.58
N ALA A 71 -2.45 -17.62 5.59
CA ALA A 71 -3.50 -17.58 6.61
C ALA A 71 -4.70 -16.76 6.16
N LEU A 72 -5.85 -17.05 6.71
CA LEU A 72 -7.14 -16.44 6.37
C LEU A 72 -7.92 -16.03 7.62
N ASP A 73 -8.80 -15.07 7.46
CA ASP A 73 -9.79 -14.75 8.49
C ASP A 73 -10.97 -15.74 8.48
N THR A 74 -11.79 -15.70 9.50
CA THR A 74 -12.93 -16.63 9.66
C THR A 74 -14.04 -16.44 8.64
N THR A 75 -14.06 -15.35 7.87
CA THR A 75 -15.04 -15.08 6.81
C THR A 75 -14.65 -15.71 5.46
N SER A 76 -13.39 -16.05 5.30
CA SER A 76 -12.80 -16.66 4.09
C SER A 76 -13.14 -18.15 3.98
N ASN A 77 -14.38 -18.46 3.61
CA ASN A 77 -14.93 -19.82 3.61
C ASN A 77 -14.95 -20.50 2.23
N TYR A 78 -14.61 -19.80 1.18
CA TYR A 78 -14.59 -20.29 -0.20
C TYR A 78 -13.28 -19.91 -0.90
N PRO A 79 -12.73 -20.79 -1.76
CA PRO A 79 -13.18 -22.17 -2.01
C PRO A 79 -12.98 -23.09 -0.80
N PRO A 80 -13.54 -24.33 -0.82
CA PRO A 80 -13.47 -25.24 0.34
C PRO A 80 -12.05 -25.51 0.85
N GLU A 81 -11.07 -25.53 -0.03
CA GLU A 81 -9.65 -25.74 0.26
C GLU A 81 -9.07 -24.65 1.16
N ALA A 82 -9.61 -23.42 1.07
CA ALA A 82 -9.20 -22.29 1.89
C ALA A 82 -9.32 -22.59 3.40
N LYS A 83 -10.28 -23.43 3.81
CA LYS A 83 -10.50 -23.82 5.21
C LYS A 83 -9.36 -24.61 5.83
N ASN A 84 -8.44 -25.11 5.03
CA ASN A 84 -7.27 -25.85 5.53
C ASN A 84 -6.14 -24.93 5.99
N LEU A 85 -6.22 -23.63 5.70
CA LEU A 85 -5.21 -22.65 6.09
C LEU A 85 -5.42 -22.17 7.54
N PRO A 86 -4.33 -21.77 8.23
CA PRO A 86 -4.42 -21.19 9.56
C PRO A 86 -5.36 -19.98 9.62
N SER A 87 -6.09 -19.86 10.72
CA SER A 87 -6.99 -18.72 10.93
C SER A 87 -6.31 -17.60 11.70
N ILE A 88 -6.48 -16.36 11.24
CA ILE A 88 -6.04 -15.13 11.92
C ILE A 88 -7.14 -14.47 12.75
N GLY A 89 -8.27 -15.14 12.92
CA GLY A 89 -9.43 -14.65 13.66
C GLY A 89 -10.46 -13.95 12.75
N TYR A 90 -11.32 -13.13 13.37
CA TYR A 90 -12.36 -12.41 12.64
C TYR A 90 -11.81 -11.10 12.06
N VAL A 91 -12.18 -10.75 10.84
CA VAL A 91 -11.67 -9.57 10.09
C VAL A 91 -11.62 -8.28 10.93
N ARG A 92 -12.63 -8.02 11.77
CA ARG A 92 -12.70 -6.82 12.63
C ARG A 92 -12.01 -6.98 13.98
N ASN A 93 -11.51 -8.17 14.30
CA ASN A 93 -10.86 -8.48 15.55
C ASN A 93 -9.66 -9.41 15.34
N LEU A 94 -8.72 -8.95 14.56
CA LEU A 94 -7.48 -9.67 14.27
C LEU A 94 -6.58 -9.71 15.50
N SER A 95 -5.77 -10.76 15.63
CA SER A 95 -4.74 -10.89 16.65
C SER A 95 -3.37 -10.53 16.07
N SER A 96 -2.73 -9.50 16.63
CA SER A 96 -1.37 -9.14 16.23
C SER A 96 -0.37 -10.27 16.52
N GLU A 97 -0.50 -10.94 17.65
CA GLU A 97 0.36 -12.07 18.02
C GLU A 97 0.18 -13.25 17.05
N GLY A 98 -1.09 -13.59 16.74
CA GLY A 98 -1.41 -14.62 15.77
C GLY A 98 -0.81 -14.33 14.39
N LEU A 99 -0.98 -13.09 13.90
CA LEU A 99 -0.40 -12.66 12.62
C LEU A 99 1.14 -12.70 12.62
N LEU A 100 1.77 -12.12 13.65
CA LEU A 100 3.23 -12.08 13.76
C LEU A 100 3.85 -13.47 13.83
N SER A 101 3.20 -14.43 14.50
CA SER A 101 3.68 -15.81 14.59
C SER A 101 3.75 -16.53 13.25
N LEU A 102 2.93 -16.11 12.29
CA LEU A 102 2.88 -16.66 10.93
C LEU A 102 3.89 -16.00 9.99
N ASN A 103 4.53 -14.92 10.43
CA ASN A 103 5.54 -14.18 9.67
C ASN A 103 5.07 -13.82 8.24
N PRO A 104 3.95 -13.09 8.08
CA PRO A 104 3.49 -12.62 6.78
C PRO A 104 4.41 -11.51 6.26
N THR A 105 4.53 -11.40 4.95
CA THR A 105 5.17 -10.25 4.29
C THR A 105 4.13 -9.19 3.89
N LEU A 106 2.90 -9.65 3.65
CA LEU A 106 1.78 -8.81 3.23
C LEU A 106 0.50 -9.20 3.98
N VAL A 107 -0.24 -8.19 4.41
CA VAL A 107 -1.63 -8.34 4.89
C VAL A 107 -2.56 -7.65 3.91
N LEU A 108 -3.50 -8.40 3.33
CA LEU A 108 -4.59 -7.85 2.52
C LEU A 108 -5.87 -7.81 3.33
N GLY A 109 -6.50 -6.66 3.40
CA GLY A 109 -7.76 -6.47 4.12
C GLY A 109 -8.76 -5.60 3.38
N GLU A 110 -10.02 -5.68 3.78
CA GLU A 110 -11.09 -4.77 3.36
C GLU A 110 -11.21 -3.58 4.32
N ASN A 111 -12.07 -2.62 4.01
CA ASN A 111 -12.21 -1.37 4.78
C ASN A 111 -12.55 -1.57 6.26
N ASP A 112 -13.13 -2.71 6.62
CA ASP A 112 -13.54 -3.04 7.97
C ASP A 112 -12.52 -3.90 8.74
N VAL A 113 -11.35 -4.14 8.14
CA VAL A 113 -10.27 -4.88 8.81
C VAL A 113 -9.76 -4.13 10.03
N GLY A 114 -9.52 -4.85 11.11
CA GLY A 114 -9.05 -4.21 12.34
C GLY A 114 -8.85 -5.15 13.51
N PRO A 115 -8.64 -4.60 14.69
CA PRO A 115 -8.72 -3.17 15.02
C PRO A 115 -7.52 -2.35 14.54
N PRO A 116 -7.66 -1.03 14.36
CA PRO A 116 -6.57 -0.17 13.84
C PRO A 116 -5.28 -0.25 14.66
N ALA A 117 -5.38 -0.48 15.96
CA ALA A 117 -4.20 -0.65 16.82
C ALA A 117 -3.35 -1.85 16.42
N VAL A 118 -3.97 -2.94 15.97
CA VAL A 118 -3.30 -4.15 15.46
C VAL A 118 -2.60 -3.84 14.15
N LEU A 119 -3.27 -3.17 13.21
CA LEU A 119 -2.68 -2.80 11.93
C LEU A 119 -1.45 -1.91 12.12
N ASN A 120 -1.55 -0.87 12.94
CA ASN A 120 -0.43 0.01 13.29
C ASN A 120 0.74 -0.75 13.95
N GLN A 121 0.45 -1.79 14.74
CA GLN A 121 1.48 -2.62 15.34
C GLN A 121 2.22 -3.45 14.27
N LEU A 122 1.48 -4.05 13.34
CA LEU A 122 2.04 -4.85 12.24
C LEU A 122 2.91 -3.99 11.32
N GLU A 123 2.44 -2.80 10.93
CA GLU A 123 3.21 -1.86 10.10
C GLU A 123 4.56 -1.50 10.73
N ARG A 124 4.61 -1.33 12.06
CA ARG A 124 5.87 -1.04 12.77
C ARG A 124 6.87 -2.18 12.73
N THR A 125 6.44 -3.39 12.43
CA THR A 125 7.31 -4.56 12.26
C THR A 125 7.80 -4.74 10.82
N GLY A 126 7.39 -3.84 9.91
CA GLY A 126 7.78 -3.87 8.50
C GLY A 126 6.89 -4.74 7.62
N ILE A 127 5.74 -5.21 8.15
CA ILE A 127 4.75 -5.92 7.35
C ILE A 127 4.00 -4.91 6.48
N ASP A 128 3.93 -5.15 5.18
CA ASP A 128 3.13 -4.34 4.27
C ASP A 128 1.64 -4.61 4.47
N ILE A 129 0.84 -3.54 4.59
CA ILE A 129 -0.61 -3.65 4.78
C ILE A 129 -1.31 -2.90 3.66
N LYS A 130 -2.13 -3.61 2.91
CA LYS A 130 -2.95 -3.04 1.84
C LYS A 130 -4.42 -3.20 2.17
N ILE A 131 -5.11 -2.06 2.28
CA ILE A 131 -6.55 -2.01 2.50
C ILE A 131 -7.22 -1.74 1.17
N ILE A 132 -8.07 -2.67 0.76
CA ILE A 132 -8.75 -2.65 -0.54
C ILE A 132 -10.17 -2.13 -0.34
N GLU A 133 -10.51 -1.08 -1.08
CA GLU A 133 -11.84 -0.46 -1.00
C GLU A 133 -12.91 -1.41 -1.53
N GLU A 134 -13.95 -1.65 -0.73
CA GLU A 134 -15.12 -2.41 -1.14
C GLU A 134 -16.16 -1.49 -1.75
N LYS A 135 -16.52 -1.75 -3.03
CA LYS A 135 -17.59 -1.05 -3.74
C LYS A 135 -18.60 -2.06 -4.27
N HIS A 136 -19.82 -2.00 -3.76
CA HIS A 136 -20.91 -2.92 -4.13
C HIS A 136 -21.51 -2.58 -5.50
N SER A 137 -20.71 -2.69 -6.55
CA SER A 137 -21.11 -2.48 -7.96
C SER A 137 -20.28 -3.37 -8.88
N ALA A 138 -20.78 -3.69 -10.06
CA ALA A 138 -20.04 -4.49 -11.05
C ALA A 138 -18.67 -3.88 -11.38
N ILE A 139 -18.61 -2.56 -11.58
CA ILE A 139 -17.35 -1.85 -11.81
C ILE A 139 -16.45 -1.90 -10.58
N GLY A 140 -17.03 -1.81 -9.37
CA GLY A 140 -16.28 -1.93 -8.11
C GLY A 140 -15.60 -3.28 -7.98
N ILE A 141 -16.29 -4.36 -8.33
CA ILE A 141 -15.74 -5.72 -8.33
C ILE A 141 -14.58 -5.83 -9.33
N LEU A 142 -14.75 -5.33 -10.56
CA LEU A 142 -13.68 -5.34 -11.56
C LEU A 142 -12.46 -4.54 -11.11
N ASN A 143 -12.67 -3.39 -10.51
CA ASN A 143 -11.59 -2.57 -9.97
C ASN A 143 -10.87 -3.27 -8.81
N LYS A 144 -11.61 -3.96 -7.93
CA LYS A 144 -11.04 -4.76 -6.84
C LYS A 144 -10.15 -5.89 -7.38
N ILE A 145 -10.62 -6.61 -8.41
CA ILE A 145 -9.83 -7.67 -9.07
C ILE A 145 -8.54 -7.09 -9.66
N LYS A 146 -8.61 -5.96 -10.36
CA LYS A 146 -7.44 -5.28 -10.92
C LYS A 146 -6.47 -4.86 -9.84
N CYS A 147 -6.98 -4.21 -8.78
CA CYS A 147 -6.20 -3.75 -7.65
C CYS A 147 -5.43 -4.89 -6.97
N ILE A 148 -6.09 -6.02 -6.71
CA ILE A 148 -5.41 -7.20 -6.13
C ILE A 148 -4.34 -7.72 -7.07
N GLY A 149 -4.62 -7.79 -8.38
CA GLY A 149 -3.65 -8.22 -9.37
C GLY A 149 -2.40 -7.33 -9.42
N GLU A 150 -2.58 -6.01 -9.35
CA GLU A 150 -1.49 -5.03 -9.28
C GLU A 150 -0.67 -5.21 -7.99
N ILE A 151 -1.32 -5.31 -6.82
CA ILE A 151 -0.64 -5.51 -5.54
C ILE A 151 0.27 -6.74 -5.55
N ILE A 152 -0.18 -7.86 -6.14
CA ILE A 152 0.57 -9.12 -6.15
C ILE A 152 1.45 -9.31 -7.39
N ASN A 153 1.59 -8.26 -8.24
CA ASN A 153 2.36 -8.25 -9.49
C ASN A 153 1.91 -9.33 -10.47
N GLN A 154 0.60 -9.39 -10.75
CA GLN A 154 -0.03 -10.34 -11.68
C GLN A 154 -1.03 -9.67 -12.65
N GLU A 155 -0.71 -8.48 -13.16
CA GLU A 155 -1.61 -7.68 -14.02
C GLU A 155 -1.98 -8.42 -15.30
N GLU A 156 -1.04 -9.13 -15.91
CA GLU A 156 -1.28 -9.89 -17.14
C GLU A 156 -2.34 -10.97 -16.94
N LYS A 157 -2.18 -11.82 -15.93
CA LYS A 157 -3.16 -12.86 -15.57
C LYS A 157 -4.52 -12.26 -15.20
N THR A 158 -4.50 -11.12 -14.53
CA THR A 158 -5.71 -10.40 -14.15
C THR A 158 -6.46 -9.90 -15.38
N GLY A 159 -5.74 -9.36 -16.37
CA GLY A 159 -6.31 -8.95 -17.65
C GLY A 159 -6.93 -10.12 -18.43
N GLU A 160 -6.25 -11.24 -18.50
CA GLU A 160 -6.76 -12.47 -19.10
C GLU A 160 -8.02 -12.98 -18.39
N PHE A 161 -7.99 -13.01 -17.05
CA PHE A 161 -9.16 -13.44 -16.25
C PHE A 161 -10.37 -12.56 -16.51
N ILE A 162 -10.23 -11.24 -16.51
CA ILE A 162 -11.32 -10.30 -16.75
C ILE A 162 -11.86 -10.43 -18.18
N SER A 163 -10.99 -10.60 -19.19
CA SER A 163 -11.40 -10.70 -20.59
C SER A 163 -12.07 -12.03 -20.93
N SER A 164 -11.88 -13.06 -20.12
CA SER A 164 -12.46 -14.40 -20.30
C SER A 164 -13.90 -14.52 -19.76
N LYS A 165 -14.41 -13.50 -19.06
CA LYS A 165 -15.74 -13.49 -18.39
C LYS A 165 -16.71 -12.58 -19.10
#